data_d2fe8407c5cebcd99e1c139fd84a0ab4
#
_entry.id   d2fe8407c5cebcd99e1c139fd84a0ab4
#
_cell.length_a   1.000
_cell.length_b   1.000
_cell.length_c   1.000
_cell.angle_alpha   90.00
_cell.angle_beta   90.00
_cell.angle_gamma   90.00
#
_symmetry.space_group_name_H-M   'P 1'
#
loop_
_entity.id
_entity.type
_entity.pdbx_description
1 polymer ?
#
loop_
_entity_poly.entity_id
_entity_poly.type
_entity_poly.pdbx_seq_one_letter_code
_entity_poly.pdbx_strand_id
1 'polypeptide(L)'
;MTDGALFHAPTGGTGSSGGDYFAVSPTAPLAARMRPRSLDEVAGQDHVLAAGKPLRRLIEGSGDASVILYGPPGTGKTTIASLISQATARKFVGLSALNSGVKEVRAVIDQARRDLIQGMSTVLFIDEVHRFSKTQQDALLAAVENRVVLLVAATMENPSFSVVAPLLSRSLIVKLESLDDASVRAVLQRALVDERGLGGRITASDAAIDQLVALSGGDARRSLTYLEAAAESVPDGGELSVDVVAANIDRAVVRYDRDGDQHYDVASAFIKSIRGSDVDAAVHYLARMLVAGEDPRFVARRLVIAAAEDVGLADPQALSVAVAAADAVQLIGMPEARIPLAEATIYLATAPKSNAAYVAIDQAMGDVRAAKSGVVPPHLRDGHYAGAQDLGNAVGYVYPHDDPHGVVAQQYLPDSLAGMTYYRPTMRGNEGRLAGVVEKLRALIRGEVLK
;
A
#
# COMPACT_ATOMS: atom_id res chain seq x y z
N MET A 1 -4.07 28.55 -15.03
CA MET A 1 -5.14 27.74 -15.63
C MET A 1 -4.55 27.03 -16.83
N THR A 2 -4.09 25.80 -16.65
CA THR A 2 -3.86 24.80 -17.70
C THR A 2 -3.85 23.46 -17.01
N ASP A 3 -4.94 22.72 -17.23
CA ASP A 3 -5.17 21.35 -16.76
C ASP A 3 -4.09 20.39 -17.29
N GLY A 4 -3.37 19.78 -16.39
CA GLY A 4 -2.48 18.67 -16.66
C GLY A 4 -3.20 17.32 -16.57
N ALA A 5 -4.04 17.00 -17.54
CA ALA A 5 -4.61 15.66 -17.68
C ALA A 5 -3.68 14.80 -18.54
N LEU A 6 -2.83 14.00 -17.90
CA LEU A 6 -1.87 13.08 -18.58
C LEU A 6 -2.48 11.75 -19.02
N PHE A 7 -3.78 11.52 -18.79
CA PHE A 7 -4.51 10.36 -19.29
C PHE A 7 -5.92 10.77 -19.70
N HIS A 8 -6.09 11.20 -20.94
CA HIS A 8 -7.39 11.18 -21.56
C HIS A 8 -7.75 9.73 -21.92
N ALA A 9 -8.70 9.15 -21.19
CA ALA A 9 -9.47 8.03 -21.71
C ALA A 9 -10.34 8.60 -22.84
N PRO A 10 -10.37 8.00 -24.04
CA PRO A 10 -11.27 8.43 -25.09
C PRO A 10 -12.70 8.14 -24.65
N THR A 11 -13.48 9.18 -24.46
CA THR A 11 -14.93 9.10 -24.26
C THR A 11 -15.56 8.64 -25.56
N GLY A 12 -16.20 7.45 -25.54
CA GLY A 12 -17.21 7.06 -26.48
C GLY A 12 -16.76 6.86 -27.93
N GLY A 13 -16.16 5.71 -28.21
CA GLY A 13 -15.93 5.23 -29.57
C GLY A 13 -16.10 3.71 -29.62
N THR A 14 -17.06 3.26 -30.38
CA THR A 14 -17.32 1.85 -30.69
C THR A 14 -16.09 1.18 -31.30
N GLY A 15 -15.58 0.11 -30.65
CA GLY A 15 -14.83 -0.96 -31.30
C GLY A 15 -13.44 -0.58 -31.85
N SER A 16 -12.42 -0.38 -30.99
CA SER A 16 -11.03 -0.48 -31.42
C SER A 16 -10.46 -1.85 -31.07
N SER A 17 -9.86 -2.49 -32.06
CA SER A 17 -9.04 -3.70 -31.90
C SER A 17 -7.90 -3.41 -30.94
N GLY A 18 -7.43 -4.41 -30.17
CA GLY A 18 -6.44 -4.29 -29.08
C GLY A 18 -5.11 -3.55 -29.38
N GLY A 19 -4.89 -3.10 -30.64
CA GLY A 19 -3.76 -2.27 -31.04
C GLY A 19 -3.80 -0.82 -30.53
N ASP A 20 -4.97 -0.22 -30.37
CA ASP A 20 -5.08 1.22 -30.08
C ASP A 20 -4.82 1.62 -28.62
N TYR A 21 -5.01 0.72 -27.67
CA TYR A 21 -4.75 1.03 -26.25
C TYR A 21 -3.26 1.26 -25.95
N PHE A 22 -2.38 0.67 -26.74
CA PHE A 22 -0.92 0.79 -26.61
C PHE A 22 -0.28 1.60 -27.73
N ALA A 23 -1.07 2.22 -28.61
CA ALA A 23 -0.54 3.13 -29.63
C ALA A 23 0.07 4.36 -28.94
N VAL A 24 1.37 4.52 -29.07
CA VAL A 24 2.14 5.58 -28.42
C VAL A 24 2.49 6.64 -29.45
N SER A 25 2.08 7.89 -29.19
CA SER A 25 2.49 9.04 -30.02
C SER A 25 4.03 9.19 -30.02
N PRO A 26 4.66 9.62 -31.11
CA PRO A 26 6.07 9.99 -31.11
C PRO A 26 6.43 11.07 -30.07
N THR A 27 5.47 11.87 -29.65
CA THR A 27 5.60 12.92 -28.62
C THR A 27 5.30 12.45 -27.20
N ALA A 28 5.00 11.15 -27.01
CA ALA A 28 4.75 10.60 -25.69
C ALA A 28 6.04 10.55 -24.87
N PRO A 29 5.95 10.53 -23.52
CA PRO A 29 7.11 10.39 -22.66
C PRO A 29 8.00 9.21 -23.03
N LEU A 30 9.31 9.35 -22.87
CA LEU A 30 10.31 8.32 -23.22
C LEU A 30 9.97 6.96 -22.62
N ALA A 31 9.53 6.93 -21.37
CA ALA A 31 9.12 5.71 -20.69
C ALA A 31 7.92 4.99 -21.37
N ALA A 32 7.04 5.72 -22.02
CA ALA A 32 5.94 5.15 -22.79
C ALA A 32 6.43 4.66 -24.17
N ARG A 33 7.27 5.43 -24.86
CA ARG A 33 7.84 5.09 -26.17
C ARG A 33 8.74 3.85 -26.09
N MET A 34 9.52 3.72 -25.02
CA MET A 34 10.46 2.62 -24.78
C MET A 34 9.82 1.37 -24.16
N ARG A 35 8.47 1.34 -24.03
CA ARG A 35 7.79 0.14 -23.50
C ARG A 35 8.13 -1.08 -24.37
N PRO A 36 8.57 -2.21 -23.76
CA PRO A 36 8.86 -3.45 -24.47
C PRO A 36 7.70 -3.92 -25.36
N ARG A 37 8.01 -4.32 -26.60
CA ARG A 37 7.07 -4.83 -27.58
C ARG A 37 7.17 -6.35 -27.77
N SER A 38 8.23 -6.96 -27.27
CA SER A 38 8.45 -8.41 -27.27
C SER A 38 9.01 -8.86 -25.92
N LEU A 39 9.00 -10.16 -25.69
CA LEU A 39 9.55 -10.74 -24.47
C LEU A 39 11.05 -10.46 -24.33
N ASP A 40 11.78 -10.46 -25.45
CA ASP A 40 13.23 -10.23 -25.49
C ASP A 40 13.62 -8.78 -25.14
N GLU A 41 12.67 -7.86 -25.22
CA GLU A 41 12.87 -6.47 -24.80
C GLU A 41 12.63 -6.25 -23.31
N VAL A 42 12.05 -7.23 -22.61
CA VAL A 42 11.79 -7.11 -21.15
C VAL A 42 13.10 -7.29 -20.40
N ALA A 43 13.52 -6.27 -19.67
CA ALA A 43 14.71 -6.33 -18.85
C ALA A 43 14.40 -6.95 -17.49
N GLY A 44 15.28 -7.82 -17.02
CA GLY A 44 15.13 -8.52 -15.74
C GLY A 44 13.96 -9.51 -15.73
N GLN A 45 13.50 -9.87 -14.53
CA GLN A 45 12.37 -10.79 -14.30
C GLN A 45 12.63 -12.25 -14.73
N ASP A 46 13.88 -12.67 -14.85
CA ASP A 46 14.25 -14.01 -15.29
C ASP A 46 13.65 -15.11 -14.41
N HIS A 47 13.45 -14.84 -13.12
CA HIS A 47 12.85 -15.76 -12.16
C HIS A 47 11.42 -16.16 -12.53
N VAL A 48 10.68 -15.35 -13.30
CA VAL A 48 9.30 -15.61 -13.76
C VAL A 48 9.16 -15.73 -15.26
N LEU A 49 10.13 -15.24 -16.05
CA LEU A 49 10.11 -15.23 -17.52
C LEU A 49 11.03 -16.27 -18.14
N ALA A 50 11.82 -17.03 -17.37
CA ALA A 50 12.64 -18.12 -17.90
C ALA A 50 11.81 -19.16 -18.66
N ALA A 51 12.44 -19.87 -19.57
CA ALA A 51 11.80 -20.92 -20.38
C ALA A 51 11.07 -21.96 -19.49
N GLY A 52 9.85 -22.31 -19.88
CA GLY A 52 9.00 -23.27 -19.16
C GLY A 52 8.25 -22.69 -17.94
N LYS A 53 8.46 -21.46 -17.56
CA LYS A 53 7.71 -20.81 -16.47
C LYS A 53 6.25 -20.53 -16.90
N PRO A 54 5.30 -20.60 -15.95
CA PRO A 54 3.87 -20.39 -16.27
C PRO A 54 3.55 -19.06 -16.93
N LEU A 55 4.16 -17.95 -16.45
CA LEU A 55 3.95 -16.63 -17.02
C LEU A 55 4.50 -16.56 -18.46
N ARG A 56 5.67 -17.12 -18.71
CA ARG A 56 6.25 -17.16 -20.07
C ARG A 56 5.32 -17.89 -21.04
N ARG A 57 4.83 -19.08 -20.66
CA ARG A 57 3.89 -19.84 -21.50
C ARG A 57 2.62 -19.05 -21.82
N LEU A 58 2.13 -18.26 -20.85
CA LEU A 58 0.97 -17.41 -21.07
C LEU A 58 1.28 -16.29 -22.10
N ILE A 59 2.46 -15.67 -22.00
CA ILE A 59 2.92 -14.65 -22.95
C ILE A 59 3.20 -15.27 -24.34
N GLU A 60 3.59 -16.53 -24.42
CA GLU A 60 3.77 -17.27 -25.69
C GLU A 60 2.45 -17.80 -26.27
N GLY A 61 1.30 -17.45 -25.67
CA GLY A 61 -0.05 -17.80 -26.16
C GLY A 61 -0.51 -19.21 -25.81
N SER A 62 0.23 -19.97 -24.98
CA SER A 62 -0.08 -21.36 -24.64
C SER A 62 -0.81 -21.54 -23.32
N GLY A 63 -1.54 -20.53 -22.81
CA GLY A 63 -2.23 -20.60 -21.52
C GLY A 63 -3.54 -19.80 -21.44
N ASP A 64 -4.44 -20.25 -20.55
CA ASP A 64 -5.76 -19.64 -20.30
C ASP A 64 -5.96 -19.24 -18.82
N ALA A 65 -4.90 -19.10 -18.06
CA ALA A 65 -4.97 -18.74 -16.66
C ALA A 65 -5.03 -17.23 -16.47
N SER A 66 -5.95 -16.76 -15.64
CA SER A 66 -5.92 -15.38 -15.13
C SER A 66 -4.67 -15.14 -14.30
N VAL A 67 -4.18 -13.90 -14.28
CA VAL A 67 -2.92 -13.54 -13.63
C VAL A 67 -3.09 -12.32 -12.75
N ILE A 68 -2.47 -12.36 -11.58
CA ILE A 68 -2.30 -11.20 -10.71
C ILE A 68 -0.80 -10.91 -10.62
N LEU A 69 -0.40 -9.80 -11.24
CA LEU A 69 0.97 -9.29 -11.21
C LEU A 69 1.12 -8.34 -10.03
N TYR A 70 2.04 -8.60 -9.12
CA TYR A 70 2.30 -7.67 -8.03
C TYR A 70 3.80 -7.38 -7.87
N GLY A 71 4.12 -6.21 -7.38
CA GLY A 71 5.50 -5.77 -7.17
C GLY A 71 5.67 -4.27 -7.36
N PRO A 72 6.89 -3.74 -7.14
CA PRO A 72 7.22 -2.33 -7.20
C PRO A 72 6.84 -1.65 -8.52
N PRO A 73 6.72 -0.31 -8.56
CA PRO A 73 6.52 0.43 -9.81
C PRO A 73 7.70 0.23 -10.76
N GLY A 74 7.48 0.45 -12.04
CA GLY A 74 8.53 0.34 -13.05
C GLY A 74 9.04 -1.08 -13.35
N THR A 75 8.51 -2.14 -12.70
CA THR A 75 8.92 -3.54 -12.89
C THR A 75 8.32 -4.22 -14.13
N GLY A 76 7.45 -3.53 -14.87
CA GLY A 76 6.90 -4.03 -16.13
C GLY A 76 5.52 -4.67 -16.05
N LYS A 77 4.73 -4.51 -14.98
CA LYS A 77 3.36 -5.07 -14.82
C LYS A 77 2.46 -4.79 -16.03
N THR A 78 2.31 -3.52 -16.41
CA THR A 78 1.51 -3.10 -17.58
C THR A 78 2.09 -3.61 -18.89
N THR A 79 3.41 -3.68 -19.00
CA THR A 79 4.13 -4.23 -20.17
C THR A 79 3.80 -5.71 -20.36
N ILE A 80 3.89 -6.50 -19.29
CA ILE A 80 3.58 -7.94 -19.32
C ILE A 80 2.11 -8.16 -19.70
N ALA A 81 1.19 -7.36 -19.16
CA ALA A 81 -0.23 -7.41 -19.55
C ALA A 81 -0.43 -7.16 -21.05
N SER A 82 0.30 -6.19 -21.61
CA SER A 82 0.30 -5.91 -23.06
C SER A 82 0.80 -7.10 -23.87
N LEU A 83 1.91 -7.70 -23.48
CA LEU A 83 2.50 -8.86 -24.16
C LEU A 83 1.56 -10.08 -24.13
N ILE A 84 0.89 -10.35 -23.01
CA ILE A 84 -0.12 -11.40 -22.89
C ILE A 84 -1.27 -11.17 -23.91
N SER A 85 -1.76 -9.93 -24.00
CA SER A 85 -2.82 -9.59 -24.94
C SER A 85 -2.42 -9.81 -26.40
N GLN A 86 -1.24 -9.33 -26.78
CA GLN A 86 -0.73 -9.47 -28.15
C GLN A 86 -0.53 -10.93 -28.54
N ALA A 87 0.09 -11.72 -27.66
CA ALA A 87 0.38 -13.13 -27.91
C ALA A 87 -0.88 -14.01 -28.01
N THR A 88 -1.92 -13.68 -27.27
CA THR A 88 -3.16 -14.47 -27.24
C THR A 88 -4.16 -14.07 -28.34
N ALA A 89 -3.86 -13.05 -29.14
CA ALA A 89 -4.75 -12.50 -30.19
C ALA A 89 -6.17 -12.16 -29.65
N ARG A 90 -6.28 -11.81 -28.36
CA ARG A 90 -7.53 -11.46 -27.69
C ARG A 90 -7.74 -9.95 -27.69
N LYS A 91 -9.00 -9.53 -27.67
CA LYS A 91 -9.35 -8.12 -27.50
C LYS A 91 -8.86 -7.62 -26.13
N PHE A 92 -8.07 -6.56 -26.13
CA PHE A 92 -7.60 -5.93 -24.89
C PHE A 92 -8.59 -4.86 -24.40
N VAL A 93 -8.94 -4.93 -23.13
CA VAL A 93 -9.75 -3.91 -22.46
C VAL A 93 -9.07 -3.56 -21.14
N GLY A 94 -8.67 -2.30 -21.01
CA GLY A 94 -8.04 -1.79 -19.76
C GLY A 94 -9.05 -1.03 -18.90
N LEU A 95 -9.02 -1.29 -17.61
CA LEU A 95 -9.72 -0.52 -16.58
C LEU A 95 -8.69 -0.01 -15.56
N SER A 96 -8.81 1.25 -15.18
CA SER A 96 -8.09 1.78 -14.01
C SER A 96 -9.01 1.73 -12.79
N ALA A 97 -8.56 1.11 -11.71
CA ALA A 97 -9.34 1.04 -10.50
C ALA A 97 -9.59 2.42 -9.85
N LEU A 98 -8.80 3.43 -10.22
CA LEU A 98 -9.00 4.82 -9.77
C LEU A 98 -10.26 5.46 -10.33
N ASN A 99 -10.61 5.12 -11.60
CA ASN A 99 -11.65 5.83 -12.36
C ASN A 99 -12.84 4.94 -12.73
N SER A 100 -12.82 3.65 -12.37
CA SER A 100 -13.84 2.69 -12.78
C SER A 100 -14.70 2.25 -11.61
N GLY A 101 -16.02 2.47 -11.70
CA GLY A 101 -17.01 1.97 -10.75
C GLY A 101 -17.53 0.58 -11.10
N VAL A 102 -18.44 0.03 -10.27
CA VAL A 102 -19.09 -1.26 -10.50
C VAL A 102 -19.84 -1.30 -11.84
N LYS A 103 -20.41 -0.18 -12.27
CA LYS A 103 -21.17 -0.05 -13.52
C LYS A 103 -20.27 -0.26 -14.73
N GLU A 104 -19.10 0.35 -14.74
CA GLU A 104 -18.10 0.22 -15.81
C GLU A 104 -17.58 -1.22 -15.89
N VAL A 105 -17.26 -1.84 -14.75
CA VAL A 105 -16.83 -3.24 -14.68
C VAL A 105 -17.88 -4.17 -15.30
N ARG A 106 -19.16 -4.01 -14.92
CA ARG A 106 -20.27 -4.81 -15.48
C ARG A 106 -20.45 -4.57 -16.99
N ALA A 107 -20.38 -3.33 -17.45
CA ALA A 107 -20.50 -2.99 -18.85
C ALA A 107 -19.43 -3.68 -19.71
N VAL A 108 -18.19 -3.73 -19.23
CA VAL A 108 -17.08 -4.44 -19.90
C VAL A 108 -17.33 -5.96 -19.92
N ILE A 109 -17.78 -6.54 -18.82
CA ILE A 109 -18.12 -7.98 -18.75
C ILE A 109 -19.26 -8.33 -19.72
N ASP A 110 -20.29 -7.51 -19.77
CA ASP A 110 -21.43 -7.74 -20.68
C ASP A 110 -21.01 -7.59 -22.15
N GLN A 111 -20.10 -6.67 -22.46
CA GLN A 111 -19.52 -6.58 -23.79
C GLN A 111 -18.65 -7.81 -24.10
N ALA A 112 -17.81 -8.26 -23.18
CA ALA A 112 -16.99 -9.45 -23.37
C ALA A 112 -17.84 -10.72 -23.60
N ARG A 113 -19.01 -10.83 -22.96
CA ARG A 113 -19.97 -11.93 -23.23
C ARG A 113 -20.50 -11.88 -24.66
N ARG A 114 -20.85 -10.70 -25.16
CA ARG A 114 -21.30 -10.53 -26.55
C ARG A 114 -20.19 -10.87 -27.54
N ASP A 115 -18.98 -10.39 -27.27
CA ASP A 115 -17.81 -10.64 -28.09
C ASP A 115 -17.46 -12.14 -28.14
N LEU A 116 -17.59 -12.84 -27.00
CA LEU A 116 -17.35 -14.28 -26.90
C LEU A 116 -18.32 -15.11 -27.75
N ILE A 117 -19.61 -14.73 -27.83
CA ILE A 117 -20.59 -15.36 -28.72
C ILE A 117 -20.17 -15.24 -30.19
N GLN A 118 -19.43 -14.18 -30.53
CA GLN A 118 -18.90 -13.97 -31.88
C GLN A 118 -17.51 -14.62 -32.08
N GLY A 119 -17.05 -15.42 -31.11
CA GLY A 119 -15.75 -16.10 -31.17
C GLY A 119 -14.57 -15.23 -30.75
N MET A 120 -14.83 -14.03 -30.21
CA MET A 120 -13.80 -13.07 -29.80
C MET A 120 -13.61 -13.11 -28.29
N SER A 121 -12.47 -13.60 -27.82
CA SER A 121 -12.11 -13.61 -26.39
C SER A 121 -11.55 -12.24 -25.96
N THR A 122 -11.70 -11.93 -24.67
CA THR A 122 -11.26 -10.64 -24.10
C THR A 122 -10.21 -10.85 -23.01
N VAL A 123 -9.09 -10.10 -23.09
CA VAL A 123 -8.18 -9.87 -21.94
C VAL A 123 -8.67 -8.61 -21.23
N LEU A 124 -9.07 -8.75 -19.98
CA LEU A 124 -9.42 -7.64 -19.12
C LEU A 124 -8.22 -7.31 -18.23
N PHE A 125 -7.60 -6.17 -18.50
CA PHE A 125 -6.53 -5.64 -17.66
C PHE A 125 -7.09 -4.67 -16.62
N ILE A 126 -6.75 -4.88 -15.35
CA ILE A 126 -7.13 -3.99 -14.24
C ILE A 126 -5.85 -3.51 -13.57
N ASP A 127 -5.59 -2.20 -13.73
CA ASP A 127 -4.48 -1.56 -13.01
C ASP A 127 -4.92 -1.14 -11.61
N GLU A 128 -4.03 -1.31 -10.63
CA GLU A 128 -4.24 -0.98 -9.22
C GLU A 128 -5.47 -1.70 -8.60
N VAL A 129 -5.63 -3.00 -8.86
CA VAL A 129 -6.80 -3.80 -8.44
C VAL A 129 -7.08 -3.75 -6.93
N HIS A 130 -6.08 -3.46 -6.10
CA HIS A 130 -6.22 -3.28 -4.66
C HIS A 130 -7.14 -2.10 -4.27
N ARG A 131 -7.36 -1.16 -5.18
CA ARG A 131 -8.30 -0.04 -4.99
C ARG A 131 -9.75 -0.39 -5.27
N PHE A 132 -10.01 -1.55 -5.86
CA PHE A 132 -11.37 -2.04 -6.03
C PHE A 132 -11.97 -2.48 -4.70
N SER A 133 -13.18 -2.02 -4.41
CA SER A 133 -13.99 -2.54 -3.31
C SER A 133 -14.29 -4.03 -3.49
N LYS A 134 -14.64 -4.73 -2.41
CA LYS A 134 -15.04 -6.14 -2.48
C LYS A 134 -16.15 -6.37 -3.50
N THR A 135 -17.16 -5.49 -3.55
CA THR A 135 -18.28 -5.57 -4.51
C THR A 135 -17.83 -5.48 -5.97
N GLN A 136 -16.79 -4.69 -6.27
CA GLN A 136 -16.22 -4.60 -7.61
C GLN A 136 -15.42 -5.87 -7.96
N GLN A 137 -14.66 -6.38 -7.01
CA GLN A 137 -13.93 -7.64 -7.18
C GLN A 137 -14.87 -8.84 -7.33
N ASP A 138 -15.96 -8.89 -6.55
CA ASP A 138 -16.99 -9.94 -6.65
C ASP A 138 -17.70 -9.93 -8.01
N ALA A 139 -17.87 -8.75 -8.61
CA ALA A 139 -18.45 -8.65 -9.96
C ALA A 139 -17.57 -9.32 -11.04
N LEU A 140 -16.27 -9.47 -10.81
CA LEU A 140 -15.35 -10.15 -11.73
C LEU A 140 -15.40 -11.67 -11.61
N LEU A 141 -15.80 -12.23 -10.46
CA LEU A 141 -15.70 -13.65 -10.16
C LEU A 141 -16.40 -14.51 -11.22
N ALA A 142 -17.66 -14.22 -11.50
CA ALA A 142 -18.44 -15.00 -12.47
C ALA A 142 -17.86 -14.92 -13.90
N ALA A 143 -17.26 -13.79 -14.26
CA ALA A 143 -16.65 -13.61 -15.57
C ALA A 143 -15.32 -14.37 -15.70
N VAL A 144 -14.55 -14.45 -14.61
CA VAL A 144 -13.30 -15.23 -14.53
C VAL A 144 -13.61 -16.74 -14.49
N GLU A 145 -14.54 -17.17 -13.65
CA GLU A 145 -14.96 -18.58 -13.51
C GLU A 145 -15.46 -19.16 -14.83
N ASN A 146 -16.32 -18.42 -15.52
CA ASN A 146 -16.92 -18.84 -16.79
C ASN A 146 -16.03 -18.54 -18.00
N ARG A 147 -14.79 -18.08 -17.80
CA ARG A 147 -13.82 -17.72 -18.85
C ARG A 147 -14.37 -16.72 -19.87
N VAL A 148 -15.29 -15.85 -19.43
CA VAL A 148 -15.79 -14.74 -20.26
C VAL A 148 -14.67 -13.75 -20.56
N VAL A 149 -13.78 -13.56 -19.58
CA VAL A 149 -12.57 -12.77 -19.71
C VAL A 149 -11.34 -13.53 -19.17
N LEU A 150 -10.18 -13.29 -19.77
CA LEU A 150 -8.90 -13.58 -19.16
C LEU A 150 -8.53 -12.35 -18.33
N LEU A 151 -8.53 -12.48 -17.01
CA LEU A 151 -8.16 -11.38 -16.12
C LEU A 151 -6.64 -11.27 -16.01
N VAL A 152 -6.11 -10.08 -16.25
CA VAL A 152 -4.75 -9.69 -15.89
C VAL A 152 -4.85 -8.50 -14.93
N ALA A 153 -4.65 -8.72 -13.66
CA ALA A 153 -4.70 -7.67 -12.65
C ALA A 153 -3.28 -7.25 -12.25
N ALA A 154 -3.07 -5.96 -12.06
CA ALA A 154 -1.83 -5.40 -11.54
C ALA A 154 -2.07 -4.73 -10.19
N THR A 155 -1.11 -4.90 -9.27
CA THR A 155 -1.13 -4.23 -7.96
C THR A 155 0.29 -4.00 -7.47
N MET A 156 0.49 -2.99 -6.65
CA MET A 156 1.73 -2.77 -5.93
C MET A 156 1.74 -3.52 -4.59
N GLU A 157 0.59 -3.75 -4.00
CA GLU A 157 0.45 -4.41 -2.70
C GLU A 157 0.48 -5.93 -2.83
N ASN A 158 0.83 -6.62 -1.74
CA ASN A 158 0.67 -8.07 -1.68
C ASN A 158 -0.81 -8.44 -1.83
N PRO A 159 -1.17 -9.16 -2.90
CA PRO A 159 -2.57 -9.44 -3.22
C PRO A 159 -3.31 -10.25 -2.15
N SER A 160 -2.61 -10.96 -1.28
CA SER A 160 -3.21 -11.71 -0.16
C SER A 160 -3.95 -10.81 0.84
N PHE A 161 -3.64 -9.50 0.89
CA PHE A 161 -4.30 -8.55 1.77
C PHE A 161 -5.37 -7.71 1.10
N SER A 162 -5.30 -7.56 -0.22
CA SER A 162 -6.12 -6.59 -0.96
C SER A 162 -7.03 -7.21 -2.01
N VAL A 163 -6.83 -8.48 -2.36
CA VAL A 163 -7.66 -9.19 -3.34
C VAL A 163 -8.46 -10.30 -2.65
N VAL A 164 -9.73 -10.45 -3.04
CA VAL A 164 -10.62 -11.47 -2.44
C VAL A 164 -10.13 -12.88 -2.75
N ALA A 165 -10.18 -13.75 -1.74
CA ALA A 165 -9.66 -15.12 -1.82
C ALA A 165 -10.20 -15.94 -3.03
N PRO A 166 -11.48 -15.81 -3.46
CA PRO A 166 -11.96 -16.50 -4.65
C PRO A 166 -11.27 -16.09 -5.96
N LEU A 167 -10.85 -14.83 -6.12
CA LEU A 167 -10.05 -14.40 -7.29
C LEU A 167 -8.62 -14.93 -7.20
N LEU A 168 -8.02 -14.90 -6.01
CA LEU A 168 -6.67 -15.45 -5.78
C LEU A 168 -6.58 -16.93 -6.16
N SER A 169 -7.56 -17.73 -5.73
CA SER A 169 -7.57 -19.18 -6.00
C SER A 169 -7.71 -19.56 -7.48
N ARG A 170 -8.15 -18.61 -8.32
CA ARG A 170 -8.39 -18.80 -9.77
C ARG A 170 -7.34 -18.10 -10.64
N SER A 171 -6.35 -17.49 -10.03
CA SER A 171 -5.35 -16.70 -10.73
C SER A 171 -3.93 -17.20 -10.43
N LEU A 172 -3.05 -17.10 -11.40
CA LEU A 172 -1.61 -17.24 -11.19
C LEU A 172 -1.11 -15.97 -10.51
N ILE A 173 -0.56 -16.09 -9.32
CA ILE A 173 0.03 -14.96 -8.59
C ILE A 173 1.51 -14.89 -8.95
N VAL A 174 1.94 -13.76 -9.51
CA VAL A 174 3.31 -13.54 -9.97
C VAL A 174 3.88 -12.31 -9.29
N LYS A 175 4.97 -12.51 -8.56
CA LYS A 175 5.75 -11.42 -7.98
C LYS A 175 6.77 -10.93 -9.01
N LEU A 176 6.75 -9.63 -9.30
CA LEU A 176 7.79 -8.94 -10.06
C LEU A 176 8.71 -8.22 -9.06
N GLU A 177 9.98 -8.21 -9.35
CA GLU A 177 11.00 -7.62 -8.48
C GLU A 177 11.57 -6.34 -9.12
N SER A 178 12.11 -5.44 -8.30
CA SER A 178 12.85 -4.27 -8.80
C SER A 178 13.97 -4.75 -9.73
N LEU A 179 14.22 -4.01 -10.78
CA LEU A 179 15.32 -4.33 -11.69
C LEU A 179 16.65 -4.16 -10.98
N ASP A 180 17.59 -5.03 -11.28
CA ASP A 180 18.98 -4.83 -10.87
C ASP A 180 19.66 -3.72 -11.69
N ASP A 181 20.81 -3.26 -11.23
CA ASP A 181 21.55 -2.16 -11.86
C ASP A 181 21.93 -2.48 -13.32
N ALA A 182 22.25 -3.74 -13.60
CA ALA A 182 22.61 -4.17 -14.95
C ALA A 182 21.39 -4.08 -15.91
N SER A 183 20.22 -4.48 -15.46
CA SER A 183 18.96 -4.40 -16.20
C SER A 183 18.55 -2.96 -16.45
N VAL A 184 18.65 -2.08 -15.44
CA VAL A 184 18.35 -0.64 -15.60
C VAL A 184 19.33 0.00 -16.58
N ARG A 185 20.63 -0.32 -16.46
CA ARG A 185 21.66 0.14 -17.41
C ARG A 185 21.33 -0.26 -18.85
N ALA A 186 20.95 -1.51 -19.07
CA ALA A 186 20.56 -2.00 -20.41
C ALA A 186 19.35 -1.24 -20.98
N VAL A 187 18.36 -0.93 -20.14
CA VAL A 187 17.19 -0.11 -20.55
C VAL A 187 17.62 1.29 -20.97
N LEU A 188 18.49 1.96 -20.19
CA LEU A 188 19.00 3.29 -20.48
C LEU A 188 19.85 3.32 -21.77
N GLN A 189 20.77 2.36 -21.93
CA GLN A 189 21.60 2.24 -23.14
C GLN A 189 20.76 2.00 -24.38
N ARG A 190 19.75 1.14 -24.30
CA ARG A 190 18.80 0.95 -25.39
C ARG A 190 18.05 2.23 -25.72
N ALA A 191 17.60 2.98 -24.72
CA ALA A 191 16.85 4.23 -24.94
C ALA A 191 17.68 5.32 -25.60
N LEU A 192 19.00 5.34 -25.43
CA LEU A 192 19.90 6.27 -26.11
C LEU A 192 19.96 6.02 -27.62
N VAL A 193 19.96 4.75 -28.07
CA VAL A 193 20.20 4.38 -29.46
C VAL A 193 18.94 4.02 -30.26
N ASP A 194 17.88 3.50 -29.59
CA ASP A 194 16.62 3.10 -30.24
C ASP A 194 15.93 4.32 -30.86
N GLU A 195 15.39 4.18 -32.09
CA GLU A 195 14.63 5.24 -32.77
C GLU A 195 13.38 5.69 -32.00
N ARG A 196 12.78 4.79 -31.22
CA ARG A 196 11.68 5.10 -30.27
C ARG A 196 12.16 5.93 -29.09
N GLY A 197 13.44 5.86 -28.79
CA GLY A 197 14.09 6.55 -27.69
C GLY A 197 14.64 7.91 -28.11
N LEU A 198 15.92 8.08 -27.91
CA LEU A 198 16.67 9.29 -28.29
C LEU A 198 17.32 9.19 -29.68
N GLY A 199 17.27 8.03 -30.35
CA GLY A 199 17.72 7.82 -31.72
C GLY A 199 19.20 8.11 -31.94
N GLY A 200 20.06 7.99 -30.93
CA GLY A 200 21.47 8.34 -31.00
C GLY A 200 21.74 9.85 -31.04
N ARG A 201 20.74 10.70 -30.81
CA ARG A 201 20.87 12.17 -30.80
C ARG A 201 21.95 12.68 -29.85
N ILE A 202 22.13 12.00 -28.72
CA ILE A 202 23.16 12.29 -27.72
C ILE A 202 23.88 11.01 -27.31
N THR A 203 25.06 11.16 -26.75
CA THR A 203 25.77 10.09 -26.02
C THR A 203 25.68 10.34 -24.52
N ALA A 204 26.06 9.37 -23.69
CA ALA A 204 26.12 9.53 -22.25
C ALA A 204 27.42 8.92 -21.72
N SER A 205 28.07 9.59 -20.78
CA SER A 205 29.24 9.02 -20.07
C SER A 205 28.80 7.86 -19.16
N ASP A 206 29.68 6.88 -18.93
CA ASP A 206 29.41 5.77 -18.04
C ASP A 206 29.04 6.25 -16.64
N ALA A 207 29.69 7.30 -16.14
CA ALA A 207 29.39 7.88 -14.84
C ALA A 207 27.98 8.52 -14.77
N ALA A 208 27.49 9.12 -15.86
CA ALA A 208 26.14 9.64 -15.96
C ALA A 208 25.09 8.50 -15.97
N ILE A 209 25.37 7.41 -16.66
CA ILE A 209 24.53 6.21 -16.64
C ILE A 209 24.50 5.60 -15.22
N ASP A 210 25.67 5.46 -14.55
CA ASP A 210 25.74 4.96 -13.18
C ASP A 210 24.90 5.80 -12.21
N GLN A 211 24.96 7.12 -12.34
CA GLN A 211 24.14 8.01 -11.54
C GLN A 211 22.65 7.84 -11.80
N LEU A 212 22.21 7.73 -13.06
CA LEU A 212 20.81 7.47 -13.40
C LEU A 212 20.33 6.12 -12.87
N VAL A 213 21.18 5.08 -12.92
CA VAL A 213 20.91 3.75 -12.33
C VAL A 213 20.70 3.87 -10.83
N ALA A 214 21.64 4.48 -10.11
CA ALA A 214 21.57 4.65 -8.67
C ALA A 214 20.31 5.42 -8.23
N LEU A 215 19.95 6.48 -8.96
CA LEU A 215 18.80 7.32 -8.65
C LEU A 215 17.46 6.67 -8.98
N SER A 216 17.44 5.72 -9.91
CA SER A 216 16.20 5.01 -10.29
C SER A 216 15.71 4.04 -9.23
N GLY A 217 16.60 3.47 -8.42
CA GLY A 217 16.26 2.48 -7.40
C GLY A 217 15.62 1.21 -7.96
N GLY A 218 15.99 0.80 -9.19
CA GLY A 218 15.44 -0.38 -9.86
C GLY A 218 14.10 -0.16 -10.58
N ASP A 219 13.66 1.10 -10.74
CA ASP A 219 12.46 1.48 -11.49
C ASP A 219 12.83 1.94 -12.90
N ALA A 220 12.50 1.11 -13.90
CA ALA A 220 12.78 1.41 -15.32
C ALA A 220 12.03 2.66 -15.83
N ARG A 221 10.82 2.93 -15.35
CA ARG A 221 10.05 4.11 -15.74
C ARG A 221 10.73 5.38 -15.23
N ARG A 222 11.16 5.37 -13.97
CA ARG A 222 11.88 6.47 -13.32
C ARG A 222 13.21 6.75 -14.04
N SER A 223 13.98 5.70 -14.35
CA SER A 223 15.26 5.84 -15.04
C SER A 223 15.10 6.53 -16.40
N LEU A 224 14.09 6.14 -17.18
CA LEU A 224 13.78 6.73 -18.47
C LEU A 224 13.26 8.17 -18.35
N THR A 225 12.48 8.48 -17.33
CA THR A 225 12.01 9.86 -17.05
C THR A 225 13.18 10.79 -16.72
N TYR A 226 14.14 10.30 -15.93
CA TYR A 226 15.34 11.07 -15.59
C TYR A 226 16.25 11.26 -16.80
N LEU A 227 16.41 10.21 -17.61
CA LEU A 227 17.15 10.31 -18.86
C LEU A 227 16.52 11.33 -19.80
N GLU A 228 15.20 11.32 -19.98
CA GLU A 228 14.48 12.26 -20.85
C GLU A 228 14.68 13.70 -20.39
N ALA A 229 14.47 13.98 -19.08
CA ALA A 229 14.64 15.33 -18.54
C ALA A 229 16.08 15.85 -18.66
N ALA A 230 17.07 14.99 -18.43
CA ALA A 230 18.48 15.36 -18.57
C ALA A 230 18.88 15.56 -20.04
N ALA A 231 18.35 14.73 -20.94
CA ALA A 231 18.60 14.80 -22.37
C ALA A 231 18.07 16.08 -23.04
N GLU A 232 17.01 16.70 -22.50
CA GLU A 232 16.47 17.99 -22.98
C GLU A 232 17.50 19.13 -22.89
N SER A 233 18.45 19.03 -21.95
CA SER A 233 19.49 20.05 -21.72
C SER A 233 20.78 19.81 -22.51
N VAL A 234 20.85 18.71 -23.30
CA VAL A 234 22.04 18.36 -24.07
C VAL A 234 21.78 18.67 -25.55
N PRO A 235 22.63 19.45 -26.24
CA PRO A 235 22.48 19.70 -27.66
C PRO A 235 22.72 18.42 -28.50
N ASP A 236 22.21 18.40 -29.72
CA ASP A 236 22.43 17.27 -30.64
C ASP A 236 23.91 17.03 -30.87
N GLY A 237 24.34 15.77 -30.79
CA GLY A 237 25.74 15.35 -30.85
C GLY A 237 26.52 15.55 -29.55
N GLY A 238 25.88 16.08 -28.51
CA GLY A 238 26.50 16.29 -27.21
C GLY A 238 26.55 15.04 -26.33
N GLU A 239 27.28 15.16 -25.22
CA GLU A 239 27.42 14.11 -24.23
C GLU A 239 26.69 14.48 -22.93
N LEU A 240 25.87 13.56 -22.41
CA LEU A 240 25.24 13.65 -21.10
C LEU A 240 26.30 13.37 -20.02
N SER A 241 26.66 14.38 -19.25
CA SER A 241 27.58 14.28 -18.12
C SER A 241 26.86 14.13 -16.77
N VAL A 242 27.61 13.76 -15.74
CA VAL A 242 27.13 13.69 -14.34
C VAL A 242 26.54 15.02 -13.88
N ASP A 243 27.18 16.14 -14.20
CA ASP A 243 26.73 17.49 -13.80
C ASP A 243 25.38 17.85 -14.44
N VAL A 244 25.17 17.49 -15.71
CA VAL A 244 23.88 17.69 -16.40
C VAL A 244 22.80 16.84 -15.78
N VAL A 245 23.09 15.58 -15.44
CA VAL A 245 22.14 14.70 -14.72
C VAL A 245 21.76 15.33 -13.38
N ALA A 246 22.75 15.74 -12.57
CA ALA A 246 22.51 16.35 -11.26
C ALA A 246 21.66 17.62 -11.35
N ALA A 247 21.96 18.51 -12.30
CA ALA A 247 21.23 19.77 -12.48
C ALA A 247 19.76 19.62 -12.91
N ASN A 248 19.39 18.48 -13.51
CA ASN A 248 18.04 18.27 -14.05
C ASN A 248 17.16 17.32 -13.19
N ILE A 249 17.75 16.62 -12.22
CA ILE A 249 17.02 15.68 -11.37
C ILE A 249 16.04 16.37 -10.43
N ASP A 250 16.39 17.51 -9.84
CA ASP A 250 15.48 18.25 -8.94
C ASP A 250 14.15 18.62 -9.65
N ARG A 251 14.19 18.84 -10.96
CA ARG A 251 12.99 19.10 -11.77
C ARG A 251 12.18 17.83 -12.06
N ALA A 252 12.84 16.68 -12.17
CA ALA A 252 12.20 15.40 -12.49
C ALA A 252 11.60 14.76 -11.25
N VAL A 253 12.24 14.88 -10.08
CA VAL A 253 11.74 14.36 -8.78
C VAL A 253 10.40 14.98 -8.41
N VAL A 254 10.22 16.29 -8.63
CA VAL A 254 8.95 16.98 -8.33
C VAL A 254 7.76 16.44 -9.16
N ARG A 255 8.00 15.84 -10.32
CA ARG A 255 6.94 15.29 -11.19
C ARG A 255 6.57 13.84 -10.90
N TYR A 256 7.45 13.07 -10.26
CA TYR A 256 7.33 11.60 -10.22
C TYR A 256 6.84 10.99 -8.89
N ASP A 257 7.06 11.65 -7.76
CA ASP A 257 7.00 11.01 -6.43
C ASP A 257 5.59 10.88 -5.81
N ARG A 258 4.52 11.09 -6.57
CA ARG A 258 3.14 11.00 -6.04
C ARG A 258 2.55 9.59 -5.99
N ASP A 259 3.13 8.59 -6.67
CA ASP A 259 2.48 7.28 -6.89
C ASP A 259 3.38 6.03 -6.72
N GLY A 260 4.48 6.05 -5.95
CA GLY A 260 5.44 4.95 -5.90
C GLY A 260 5.57 4.19 -4.57
N ASP A 261 5.98 2.92 -4.63
CA ASP A 261 6.21 1.98 -3.51
C ASP A 261 7.25 2.46 -2.47
N GLN A 262 8.16 3.37 -2.84
CA GLN A 262 9.09 4.00 -1.88
C GLN A 262 8.35 4.76 -0.77
N HIS A 263 7.13 5.20 -1.03
CA HIS A 263 6.24 5.79 -0.04
C HIS A 263 6.04 4.85 1.16
N TYR A 264 5.69 3.58 0.92
CA TYR A 264 5.47 2.59 1.99
C TYR A 264 6.77 2.20 2.69
N ASP A 265 7.87 2.09 1.95
CA ASP A 265 9.17 1.74 2.52
C ASP A 265 9.71 2.87 3.40
N VAL A 266 9.64 4.12 2.95
CA VAL A 266 10.06 5.30 3.72
C VAL A 266 9.14 5.50 4.93
N ALA A 267 7.81 5.37 4.78
CA ALA A 267 6.88 5.45 5.89
C ALA A 267 7.11 4.30 6.91
N SER A 268 7.43 3.10 6.44
CA SER A 268 7.78 1.96 7.31
C SER A 268 9.09 2.20 8.05
N ALA A 269 10.12 2.72 7.36
CA ALA A 269 11.40 3.08 7.97
C ALA A 269 11.24 4.20 9.00
N PHE A 270 10.41 5.22 8.69
CA PHE A 270 10.05 6.29 9.61
C PHE A 270 9.49 5.77 10.93
N ILE A 271 8.46 4.92 10.87
CA ILE A 271 7.84 4.36 12.06
C ILE A 271 8.80 3.42 12.82
N LYS A 272 9.58 2.61 12.10
CA LYS A 272 10.58 1.72 12.71
C LYS A 272 11.68 2.50 13.42
N SER A 273 12.08 3.66 12.89
CA SER A 273 13.06 4.54 13.53
C SER A 273 12.51 5.15 14.82
N ILE A 274 11.26 5.60 14.82
CA ILE A 274 10.56 6.07 16.04
C ILE A 274 10.48 4.94 17.07
N ARG A 275 10.05 3.76 16.66
CA ARG A 275 9.95 2.55 17.50
C ARG A 275 11.30 2.14 18.07
N GLY A 276 12.35 2.23 17.26
CA GLY A 276 13.74 1.94 17.63
C GLY A 276 14.42 3.04 18.44
N SER A 277 13.76 4.20 18.64
CA SER A 277 14.31 5.38 19.33
C SER A 277 15.54 6.00 18.63
N ASP A 278 15.64 5.83 17.31
CA ASP A 278 16.64 6.54 16.51
C ASP A 278 16.03 7.86 16.01
N VAL A 279 16.35 8.94 16.75
CA VAL A 279 15.80 10.28 16.52
C VAL A 279 16.25 10.84 15.17
N ASP A 280 17.53 10.68 14.85
CA ASP A 280 18.13 11.25 13.63
C ASP A 280 17.59 10.53 12.37
N ALA A 281 17.49 9.21 12.42
CA ALA A 281 16.86 8.45 11.35
C ALA A 281 15.36 8.81 11.18
N ALA A 282 14.63 8.98 12.28
CA ALA A 282 13.23 9.38 12.23
C ALA A 282 13.04 10.75 11.57
N VAL A 283 13.83 11.75 11.95
CA VAL A 283 13.80 13.09 11.33
C VAL A 283 14.23 13.03 9.86
N HIS A 284 15.23 12.21 9.53
CA HIS A 284 15.67 12.02 8.15
C HIS A 284 14.55 11.45 7.26
N TYR A 285 13.87 10.38 7.71
CA TYR A 285 12.77 9.79 6.94
C TYR A 285 11.54 10.71 6.87
N LEU A 286 11.26 11.51 7.92
CA LEU A 286 10.27 12.59 7.86
C LEU A 286 10.61 13.58 6.74
N ALA A 287 11.85 14.08 6.71
CA ALA A 287 12.29 15.01 5.68
C ALA A 287 12.18 14.42 4.28
N ARG A 288 12.55 13.13 4.10
CA ARG A 288 12.37 12.43 2.81
C ARG A 288 10.92 12.41 2.35
N MET A 289 9.97 12.08 3.23
CA MET A 289 8.54 12.10 2.91
C MET A 289 8.06 13.49 2.51
N LEU A 290 8.44 14.53 3.27
CA LEU A 290 7.99 15.90 3.01
C LEU A 290 8.59 16.49 1.72
N VAL A 291 9.87 16.23 1.44
CA VAL A 291 10.53 16.64 0.19
C VAL A 291 9.94 15.90 -1.01
N ALA A 292 9.58 14.64 -0.85
CA ALA A 292 8.89 13.86 -1.86
C ALA A 292 7.44 14.33 -2.13
N GLY A 293 6.92 15.30 -1.37
CA GLY A 293 5.57 15.85 -1.55
C GLY A 293 4.46 15.00 -0.92
N GLU A 294 4.82 14.15 0.06
CA GLU A 294 3.86 13.38 0.84
C GLU A 294 2.82 14.28 1.51
N ASP A 295 1.56 13.83 1.54
CA ASP A 295 0.52 14.53 2.28
C ASP A 295 0.90 14.63 3.78
N PRO A 296 1.14 15.83 4.31
CA PRO A 296 1.53 16.00 5.71
C PRO A 296 0.48 15.44 6.69
N ARG A 297 -0.80 15.33 6.27
CA ARG A 297 -1.85 14.67 7.05
C ARG A 297 -1.67 13.15 7.10
N PHE A 298 -1.11 12.54 6.05
CA PHE A 298 -0.73 11.12 6.10
C PHE A 298 0.35 10.90 7.15
N VAL A 299 1.40 11.72 7.14
CA VAL A 299 2.49 11.64 8.13
C VAL A 299 1.94 11.83 9.55
N ALA A 300 1.08 12.83 9.76
CA ALA A 300 0.44 13.07 11.05
C ALA A 300 -0.39 11.87 11.53
N ARG A 301 -1.18 11.23 10.67
CA ARG A 301 -1.90 9.99 11.01
C ARG A 301 -0.96 8.87 11.45
N ARG A 302 0.19 8.71 10.79
CA ARG A 302 1.19 7.70 11.17
C ARG A 302 1.79 7.98 12.55
N LEU A 303 2.02 9.25 12.89
CA LEU A 303 2.48 9.64 14.22
C LEU A 303 1.43 9.33 15.31
N VAL A 304 0.15 9.62 15.06
CA VAL A 304 -0.94 9.30 16.00
C VAL A 304 -1.02 7.79 16.26
N ILE A 305 -0.88 6.97 15.21
CA ILE A 305 -0.86 5.50 15.35
C ILE A 305 0.36 5.07 16.17
N ALA A 306 1.56 5.54 15.83
CA ALA A 306 2.79 5.19 16.54
C ALA A 306 2.78 5.62 18.02
N ALA A 307 2.16 6.76 18.33
CA ALA A 307 1.97 7.23 19.70
C ALA A 307 1.14 6.24 20.53
N ALA A 308 0.09 5.68 19.95
CA ALA A 308 -0.77 4.71 20.64
C ALA A 308 -0.20 3.28 20.63
N GLU A 309 0.41 2.86 19.49
CA GLU A 309 0.91 1.50 19.29
C GLU A 309 2.26 1.25 19.96
N ASP A 310 3.23 2.18 19.79
CA ASP A 310 4.62 1.97 20.17
C ASP A 310 5.00 2.63 21.51
N VAL A 311 4.40 3.79 21.82
CA VAL A 311 4.63 4.49 23.10
C VAL A 311 3.58 4.10 24.14
N GLY A 312 2.30 4.14 23.75
CA GLY A 312 1.20 3.73 24.58
C GLY A 312 1.18 4.39 25.98
N LEU A 313 0.90 3.60 27.00
CA LEU A 313 0.82 4.08 28.38
C LEU A 313 2.19 4.22 29.07
N ALA A 314 3.29 3.90 28.38
CA ALA A 314 4.63 4.21 28.90
C ALA A 314 4.82 5.74 28.98
N ASP A 315 4.21 6.50 28.06
CA ASP A 315 4.06 7.95 28.15
C ASP A 315 2.65 8.38 27.68
N PRO A 316 1.71 8.62 28.60
CA PRO A 316 0.34 9.02 28.25
C PRO A 316 0.21 10.35 27.48
N GLN A 317 1.24 11.20 27.50
CA GLN A 317 1.23 12.46 26.75
C GLN A 317 1.49 12.26 25.25
N ALA A 318 2.09 11.14 24.86
CA ALA A 318 2.49 10.88 23.48
C ALA A 318 1.33 11.03 22.49
N LEU A 319 0.17 10.45 22.80
CA LEU A 319 -1.01 10.57 21.95
C LEU A 319 -1.50 12.01 21.84
N SER A 320 -1.50 12.77 22.95
CA SER A 320 -1.91 14.17 22.96
C SER A 320 -1.00 15.05 22.11
N VAL A 321 0.32 14.82 22.20
CA VAL A 321 1.32 15.53 21.36
C VAL A 321 1.11 15.21 19.88
N ALA A 322 0.89 13.94 19.54
CA ALA A 322 0.68 13.53 18.14
C ALA A 322 -0.62 14.09 17.56
N VAL A 323 -1.71 14.13 18.36
CA VAL A 323 -2.99 14.71 17.94
C VAL A 323 -2.87 16.23 17.80
N ALA A 324 -2.23 16.92 18.75
CA ALA A 324 -1.99 18.36 18.64
C ALA A 324 -1.17 18.73 17.37
N ALA A 325 -0.16 17.93 17.05
CA ALA A 325 0.61 18.10 15.81
C ALA A 325 -0.27 17.87 14.56
N ALA A 326 -1.15 16.87 14.58
CA ALA A 326 -2.09 16.61 13.47
C ALA A 326 -3.07 17.76 13.26
N ASP A 327 -3.60 18.35 14.33
CA ASP A 327 -4.48 19.53 14.28
C ASP A 327 -3.70 20.76 13.76
N ALA A 328 -2.47 20.97 14.23
CA ALA A 328 -1.62 22.06 13.76
C ALA A 328 -1.34 21.95 12.26
N VAL A 329 -1.05 20.73 11.75
CA VAL A 329 -0.86 20.48 10.31
C VAL A 329 -2.09 20.89 9.49
N GLN A 330 -3.29 20.61 9.98
CA GLN A 330 -4.52 21.00 9.29
C GLN A 330 -4.74 22.52 9.31
N LEU A 331 -4.36 23.19 10.40
CA LEU A 331 -4.57 24.61 10.59
C LEU A 331 -3.59 25.48 9.79
N ILE A 332 -2.30 25.13 9.80
CA ILE A 332 -1.24 26.00 9.26
C ILE A 332 -0.76 25.58 7.86
N GLY A 333 -0.84 24.29 7.50
CA GLY A 333 -0.39 23.80 6.19
C GLY A 333 1.13 23.90 5.98
N MET A 334 1.58 23.46 4.79
CA MET A 334 2.99 23.57 4.38
C MET A 334 3.32 24.99 3.89
N PRO A 335 4.55 25.48 4.06
CA PRO A 335 5.74 24.75 4.52
C PRO A 335 5.93 24.67 6.04
N GLU A 336 5.19 25.43 6.85
CA GLU A 336 5.38 25.54 8.30
C GLU A 336 4.96 24.26 9.05
N ALA A 337 4.03 23.48 8.53
CA ALA A 337 3.57 22.21 9.12
C ALA A 337 4.70 21.20 9.38
N ARG A 338 5.84 21.34 8.68
CA ARG A 338 7.04 20.52 8.95
C ARG A 338 7.55 20.65 10.39
N ILE A 339 7.31 21.81 11.04
CA ILE A 339 7.84 22.10 12.39
C ILE A 339 7.11 21.28 13.44
N PRO A 340 5.77 21.33 13.60
CA PRO A 340 5.05 20.46 14.54
C PRO A 340 5.18 18.97 14.21
N LEU A 341 5.34 18.59 12.94
CA LEU A 341 5.63 17.20 12.59
C LEU A 341 7.01 16.75 13.10
N ALA A 342 8.04 17.60 12.99
CA ALA A 342 9.37 17.29 13.51
C ALA A 342 9.38 17.23 15.04
N GLU A 343 8.69 18.15 15.72
CA GLU A 343 8.55 18.16 17.17
C GLU A 343 7.89 16.87 17.68
N ALA A 344 6.75 16.48 17.11
CA ALA A 344 6.07 15.23 17.47
C ALA A 344 6.92 13.99 17.17
N THR A 345 7.66 13.98 16.04
CA THR A 345 8.58 12.89 15.67
C THR A 345 9.68 12.72 16.72
N ILE A 346 10.33 13.81 17.10
CA ILE A 346 11.40 13.80 18.11
C ILE A 346 10.84 13.36 19.46
N TYR A 347 9.68 13.89 19.86
CA TYR A 347 9.01 13.51 21.09
C TYR A 347 8.75 11.99 21.15
N LEU A 348 8.11 11.44 20.11
CA LEU A 348 7.79 10.02 20.06
C LEU A 348 9.05 9.13 19.97
N ALA A 349 10.08 9.56 19.25
CA ALA A 349 11.34 8.82 19.17
C ALA A 349 12.06 8.76 20.53
N THR A 350 12.00 9.81 21.34
CA THR A 350 12.64 9.89 22.66
C THR A 350 11.80 9.31 23.79
N ALA A 351 10.48 9.18 23.62
CA ALA A 351 9.58 8.64 24.64
C ALA A 351 9.88 7.17 24.96
N PRO A 352 9.61 6.70 26.21
CA PRO A 352 9.68 5.29 26.53
C PRO A 352 8.66 4.50 25.70
N LYS A 353 8.99 3.24 25.33
CA LYS A 353 8.19 2.43 24.41
C LYS A 353 7.45 1.31 25.14
N SER A 354 6.13 1.20 24.86
CA SER A 354 5.32 0.05 25.27
C SER A 354 4.20 -0.20 24.26
N ASN A 355 4.08 -1.42 23.80
CA ASN A 355 2.97 -1.89 22.98
C ASN A 355 1.94 -2.70 23.78
N ALA A 356 1.96 -2.64 25.09
CA ALA A 356 1.12 -3.49 25.95
C ALA A 356 -0.38 -3.31 25.71
N ALA A 357 -0.83 -2.09 25.41
CA ALA A 357 -2.23 -1.81 25.07
C ALA A 357 -2.62 -2.44 23.70
N TYR A 358 -1.75 -2.33 22.70
CA TYR A 358 -1.95 -2.95 21.38
C TYR A 358 -2.03 -4.48 21.50
N VAL A 359 -1.10 -5.10 22.21
CA VAL A 359 -1.09 -6.56 22.42
C VAL A 359 -2.34 -7.02 23.17
N ALA A 360 -2.80 -6.23 24.17
CA ALA A 360 -3.99 -6.56 24.94
C ALA A 360 -5.26 -6.60 24.09
N ILE A 361 -5.49 -5.60 23.25
CA ILE A 361 -6.67 -5.58 22.36
C ILE A 361 -6.58 -6.65 21.28
N ASP A 362 -5.42 -6.89 20.70
CA ASP A 362 -5.24 -7.93 19.68
C ASP A 362 -5.51 -9.33 20.24
N GLN A 363 -5.03 -9.63 21.44
CA GLN A 363 -5.30 -10.89 22.11
C GLN A 363 -6.80 -11.05 22.41
N ALA A 364 -7.46 -10.01 22.93
CA ALA A 364 -8.89 -10.03 23.21
C ALA A 364 -9.72 -10.24 21.93
N MET A 365 -9.37 -9.54 20.84
CA MET A 365 -10.01 -9.73 19.54
C MET A 365 -9.77 -11.13 18.97
N GLY A 366 -8.59 -11.70 19.20
CA GLY A 366 -8.27 -13.08 18.82
C GLY A 366 -9.18 -14.09 19.52
N ASP A 367 -9.39 -13.95 20.83
CA ASP A 367 -10.27 -14.83 21.60
C ASP A 367 -11.74 -14.71 21.15
N VAL A 368 -12.22 -13.49 20.88
CA VAL A 368 -13.57 -13.27 20.35
C VAL A 368 -13.74 -13.93 18.97
N ARG A 369 -12.77 -13.79 18.07
CA ARG A 369 -12.80 -14.45 16.74
C ARG A 369 -12.76 -15.98 16.84
N ALA A 370 -12.11 -16.51 17.86
CA ALA A 370 -12.07 -17.94 18.13
C ALA A 370 -13.31 -18.46 18.87
N ALA A 371 -14.39 -17.69 18.92
CA ALA A 371 -15.64 -17.99 19.60
C ALA A 371 -15.50 -18.24 21.13
N LYS A 372 -14.46 -17.68 21.76
CA LYS A 372 -14.25 -17.74 23.21
C LYS A 372 -14.87 -16.56 23.97
N SER A 373 -15.77 -15.80 23.31
CA SER A 373 -16.36 -14.59 23.90
C SER A 373 -17.21 -14.86 25.14
N GLY A 374 -17.78 -16.06 25.30
CA GLY A 374 -18.65 -16.39 26.42
C GLY A 374 -19.96 -15.59 26.45
N VAL A 375 -20.78 -15.86 27.43
CA VAL A 375 -22.04 -15.13 27.68
C VAL A 375 -21.80 -14.08 28.73
N VAL A 376 -22.31 -12.85 28.51
CA VAL A 376 -22.22 -11.77 29.51
C VAL A 376 -22.86 -12.22 30.83
N PRO A 377 -22.16 -12.11 31.99
CA PRO A 377 -22.70 -12.48 33.28
C PRO A 377 -24.06 -11.82 33.55
N PRO A 378 -25.07 -12.53 34.11
CA PRO A 378 -26.41 -12.01 34.29
C PRO A 378 -26.49 -10.68 35.03
N HIS A 379 -25.68 -10.51 36.07
CA HIS A 379 -25.64 -9.28 36.89
C HIS A 379 -25.12 -8.05 36.11
N LEU A 380 -24.36 -8.25 35.01
CA LEU A 380 -23.84 -7.16 34.15
C LEU A 380 -24.76 -6.83 32.99
N ARG A 381 -25.83 -7.59 32.76
CA ARG A 381 -26.76 -7.32 31.65
C ARG A 381 -27.65 -6.13 32.00
N ASP A 382 -28.15 -5.48 30.95
CA ASP A 382 -29.04 -4.33 31.08
C ASP A 382 -30.32 -4.71 31.86
N GLY A 383 -30.60 -3.93 32.93
CA GLY A 383 -31.77 -4.07 33.79
C GLY A 383 -32.82 -2.99 33.62
N HIS A 384 -32.68 -2.06 32.66
CA HIS A 384 -33.52 -0.85 32.52
C HIS A 384 -34.84 -1.08 31.78
N TYR A 385 -35.20 -2.32 31.38
CA TYR A 385 -36.45 -2.62 30.70
C TYR A 385 -37.39 -3.45 31.54
N ALA A 386 -38.70 -3.35 31.32
CA ALA A 386 -39.72 -4.08 32.04
C ALA A 386 -39.51 -5.63 31.93
N GLY A 387 -39.46 -6.34 33.06
CA GLY A 387 -39.22 -7.77 33.08
C GLY A 387 -37.76 -8.21 33.06
N ALA A 388 -36.81 -7.29 33.03
CA ALA A 388 -35.38 -7.63 33.03
C ALA A 388 -34.98 -8.44 34.28
N GLN A 389 -35.50 -8.09 35.47
CA GLN A 389 -35.24 -8.80 36.71
C GLN A 389 -35.85 -10.20 36.74
N ASP A 390 -37.01 -10.41 36.14
CA ASP A 390 -37.67 -11.72 36.00
C ASP A 390 -36.82 -12.67 35.14
N LEU A 391 -36.04 -12.13 34.25
CA LEU A 391 -35.05 -12.84 33.41
C LEU A 391 -33.70 -13.01 34.10
N GLY A 392 -33.55 -12.54 35.35
CA GLY A 392 -32.29 -12.60 36.11
C GLY A 392 -31.24 -11.56 35.67
N ASN A 393 -31.60 -10.58 34.83
CA ASN A 393 -30.67 -9.53 34.40
C ASN A 393 -30.52 -8.46 35.48
N ALA A 394 -29.28 -7.95 35.64
CA ALA A 394 -28.87 -6.99 36.64
C ALA A 394 -29.10 -7.45 38.13
N VAL A 395 -29.49 -8.68 38.35
CA VAL A 395 -29.69 -9.22 39.73
C VAL A 395 -28.32 -9.53 40.31
N GLY A 396 -28.07 -8.93 41.52
CA GLY A 396 -26.80 -9.13 42.24
C GLY A 396 -25.64 -8.25 41.79
N TYR A 397 -25.88 -7.28 40.92
CA TYR A 397 -24.85 -6.28 40.57
C TYR A 397 -24.55 -5.40 41.79
N VAL A 398 -23.27 -5.31 42.15
CA VAL A 398 -22.80 -4.42 43.23
C VAL A 398 -22.23 -3.15 42.57
N TYR A 399 -22.81 -2.00 42.94
CA TYR A 399 -22.42 -0.72 42.34
C TYR A 399 -21.12 -0.20 42.98
N PRO A 400 -20.01 -0.04 42.23
CA PRO A 400 -18.71 0.28 42.84
C PRO A 400 -18.65 1.65 43.50
N HIS A 401 -19.51 2.61 43.14
CA HIS A 401 -19.53 3.92 43.76
C HIS A 401 -20.14 3.92 45.20
N ASP A 402 -20.80 2.82 45.59
CA ASP A 402 -21.29 2.64 46.95
C ASP A 402 -20.19 2.11 47.91
N ASP A 403 -19.06 1.65 47.34
CA ASP A 403 -17.91 1.20 48.10
C ASP A 403 -16.94 2.37 48.37
N PRO A 404 -16.43 2.51 49.59
CA PRO A 404 -15.48 3.59 49.94
C PRO A 404 -14.20 3.62 49.09
N HIS A 405 -13.80 2.49 48.55
CA HIS A 405 -12.62 2.37 47.68
C HIS A 405 -12.95 2.45 46.19
N GLY A 406 -14.24 2.53 45.80
CA GLY A 406 -14.68 2.56 44.40
C GLY A 406 -14.39 1.26 43.65
N VAL A 407 -14.07 0.17 44.32
CA VAL A 407 -13.74 -1.14 43.72
C VAL A 407 -14.42 -2.25 44.54
N VAL A 408 -15.17 -3.12 43.87
CA VAL A 408 -15.89 -4.21 44.51
C VAL A 408 -15.44 -5.57 43.98
N ALA A 409 -15.46 -6.57 44.84
CA ALA A 409 -15.17 -7.94 44.47
C ALA A 409 -16.39 -8.53 43.76
N GLN A 410 -16.35 -8.49 42.42
CA GLN A 410 -17.34 -9.17 41.57
C GLN A 410 -16.72 -9.58 40.23
N GLN A 411 -17.29 -10.57 39.57
CA GLN A 411 -16.80 -11.04 38.28
C GLN A 411 -17.33 -10.15 37.14
N TYR A 412 -16.42 -9.64 36.31
CA TYR A 412 -16.76 -8.85 35.13
C TYR A 412 -16.60 -9.62 33.82
N LEU A 413 -15.67 -10.56 33.74
CA LEU A 413 -15.49 -11.40 32.58
C LEU A 413 -16.51 -12.54 32.54
N PRO A 414 -16.92 -13.02 31.35
CA PRO A 414 -17.66 -14.26 31.19
C PRO A 414 -16.97 -15.44 31.88
N ASP A 415 -17.74 -16.45 32.31
CA ASP A 415 -17.22 -17.63 33.02
C ASP A 415 -16.11 -18.34 32.23
N SER A 416 -16.26 -18.44 30.90
CA SER A 416 -15.25 -19.02 30.00
C SER A 416 -13.92 -18.27 29.96
N LEU A 417 -13.90 -17.03 30.45
CA LEU A 417 -12.73 -16.15 30.49
C LEU A 417 -12.34 -15.75 31.91
N ALA A 418 -12.94 -16.38 32.93
CA ALA A 418 -12.64 -16.09 34.34
C ALA A 418 -11.13 -16.22 34.61
N GLY A 419 -10.53 -15.16 35.15
CA GLY A 419 -9.09 -15.10 35.43
C GLY A 419 -8.19 -14.72 34.25
N MET A 420 -8.74 -14.55 33.03
CA MET A 420 -7.97 -14.09 31.88
C MET A 420 -7.34 -12.73 32.15
N THR A 421 -6.13 -12.55 31.62
CA THR A 421 -5.37 -11.30 31.73
C THR A 421 -4.89 -10.86 30.35
N TYR A 422 -5.50 -9.83 29.81
CA TYR A 422 -5.12 -9.24 28.51
C TYR A 422 -4.05 -8.17 28.68
N TYR A 423 -4.29 -7.15 29.49
CA TYR A 423 -3.34 -6.07 29.68
C TYR A 423 -2.25 -6.47 30.68
N ARG A 424 -1.00 -6.42 30.21
CA ARG A 424 0.20 -6.70 30.99
C ARG A 424 1.14 -5.51 30.87
N PRO A 425 1.08 -4.57 31.84
CA PRO A 425 1.93 -3.38 31.80
C PRO A 425 3.41 -3.75 31.83
N THR A 426 4.20 -2.98 31.10
CA THR A 426 5.66 -3.08 31.16
C THR A 426 6.19 -2.30 32.37
N MET A 427 7.50 -2.42 32.66
CA MET A 427 8.16 -1.60 33.68
C MET A 427 8.75 -0.30 33.10
N ARG A 428 8.32 0.10 31.89
CA ARG A 428 8.88 1.25 31.19
C ARG A 428 8.04 2.50 31.42
N GLY A 429 8.69 3.63 31.66
CA GLY A 429 8.02 4.92 31.85
C GLY A 429 6.91 4.87 32.88
N ASN A 430 5.77 5.45 32.57
CA ASN A 430 4.58 5.47 33.46
C ASN A 430 3.98 4.09 33.72
N GLU A 431 4.16 3.12 32.84
CA GLU A 431 3.63 1.76 33.07
C GLU A 431 4.27 1.05 34.26
N GLY A 432 5.48 1.40 34.65
CA GLY A 432 6.06 0.90 35.89
C GLY A 432 5.22 1.26 37.13
N ARG A 433 4.58 2.43 37.13
CA ARG A 433 3.64 2.86 38.16
C ARG A 433 2.28 2.15 38.02
N LEU A 434 1.79 2.03 36.81
CA LEU A 434 0.53 1.35 36.49
C LEU A 434 0.57 -0.15 36.85
N ALA A 435 1.71 -0.81 36.73
CA ALA A 435 1.85 -2.23 37.04
C ALA A 435 1.39 -2.53 38.47
N GLY A 436 1.89 -1.77 39.44
CA GLY A 436 1.47 -1.94 40.86
C GLY A 436 0.00 -1.60 41.11
N VAL A 437 -0.54 -0.59 40.41
CA VAL A 437 -1.96 -0.23 40.51
C VAL A 437 -2.85 -1.34 39.95
N VAL A 438 -2.53 -1.82 38.75
CA VAL A 438 -3.30 -2.88 38.06
C VAL A 438 -3.31 -4.17 38.86
N GLU A 439 -2.18 -4.54 39.47
CA GLU A 439 -2.08 -5.73 40.32
C GLU A 439 -2.96 -5.62 41.55
N LYS A 440 -2.94 -4.46 42.25
CA LYS A 440 -3.82 -4.18 43.40
C LYS A 440 -5.29 -4.23 43.03
N LEU A 441 -5.68 -3.60 41.90
CA LEU A 441 -7.07 -3.63 41.42
C LEU A 441 -7.54 -5.05 41.10
N ARG A 442 -6.70 -5.87 40.51
CA ARG A 442 -7.00 -7.29 40.24
C ARG A 442 -7.20 -8.09 41.48
N ALA A 443 -6.34 -7.88 42.50
CA ALA A 443 -6.48 -8.55 43.79
C ALA A 443 -7.80 -8.17 44.46
N LEU A 444 -8.14 -6.88 44.51
CA LEU A 444 -9.42 -6.41 45.07
C LEU A 444 -10.63 -7.00 44.33
N ILE A 445 -10.64 -6.97 43.01
CA ILE A 445 -11.73 -7.52 42.18
C ILE A 445 -11.90 -9.03 42.41
N ARG A 446 -10.82 -9.76 42.72
CA ARG A 446 -10.85 -11.20 43.05
C ARG A 446 -11.20 -11.49 44.51
N GLY A 447 -11.39 -10.47 45.35
CA GLY A 447 -11.63 -10.64 46.77
C GLY A 447 -10.40 -11.12 47.55
N GLU A 448 -9.19 -10.89 47.01
CA GLU A 448 -7.94 -11.24 47.65
C GLU A 448 -7.60 -10.17 48.71
N VAL A 449 -7.23 -10.57 49.88
CA VAL A 449 -6.78 -9.64 50.96
C VAL A 449 -5.41 -9.12 50.60
N LEU A 450 -5.30 -7.81 50.34
CA LEU A 450 -4.01 -7.18 50.14
C LEU A 450 -3.19 -7.26 51.46
N LYS A 451 -2.08 -7.96 51.39
CA LYS A 451 -1.11 -8.00 52.50
C LYS A 451 -0.31 -6.73 52.60
#